data_c859866117fd798b769fb32c845a1c5e
#
_entry.id   c859866117fd798b769fb32c845a1c5e
#
_cell.length_a   1.000
_cell.length_b   1.000
_cell.length_c   1.000
_cell.angle_alpha   90.00
_cell.angle_beta   90.00
_cell.angle_gamma   90.00
#
_symmetry.space_group_name_H-M   'P 1'
#
loop_
_entity.id
_entity.type
_entity.pdbx_description
1 polymer ?
#
loop_
_entity_poly.entity_id
_entity_poly.type
_entity_poly.pdbx_seq_one_letter_code
_entity_poly.pdbx_strand_id
1 'polypeptide(L)'
;MRRLFIVLVFGLTAMLWPVASSAGAVGATAQAIGSLEADFNNDGFADLAVGAPTEAIGNLQGAGAVNVLYGSAGGVTGSGSQLFTQGAGGAAGTAEAGDGFGASLASGDFNNDGFADLAVGASGEAIGNVAGAGAVNVLYGSAGRLTGSGSQLFFQGAGGVPGSPEPDDLFGHALSAGDFNNDGFADLAVGFRLEDVAGAENAGAANVLYGSAGGLTGSGSQLFYQGASGVPGNLEAQDLFGSELSSGDFDNDGFGDLAVGVPDEAIGSDRFAGAVDVLYGSAGGLNGSGSQFWHQDAAGVVGTAQREDGFGSSLAAGDFNNNGFADLAIGVPGEGIGAAPSGDLAGAVNVLYGSASGLTGSGSQLFRQGAGGVGGTPEFDDEFGRALAAGDFNNNGVSDLAVGVPLEDIAGRENAGAVNVLYGAAGGLSGSGSQVFWQGPGGVAGTLEAFDWFGAAVSAGDFNNNGAADLAVGVPHEAIGPRFAAGAVNVLYGGGGGLTGTGSQGFWQGAGGVAGTAETFDQFGSSLINSDD
;
A
#
# COMPACT_ATOMS: atom_id res chain seq x y z
N MET A 1 -54.00 -5.54 -20.31
CA MET A 1 -52.91 -4.53 -20.12
C MET A 1 -51.74 -5.25 -19.49
N ARG A 2 -50.79 -5.68 -20.30
CA ARG A 2 -49.54 -6.33 -19.85
C ARG A 2 -48.52 -5.23 -19.62
N ARG A 3 -48.05 -5.08 -18.39
CA ARG A 3 -46.93 -4.20 -18.08
C ARG A 3 -45.61 -4.89 -18.46
N LEU A 4 -44.89 -4.30 -19.37
CA LEU A 4 -43.57 -4.71 -19.82
C LEU A 4 -42.58 -4.21 -18.76
N PHE A 5 -41.92 -5.09 -18.02
CA PHE A 5 -40.75 -4.77 -17.20
C PHE A 5 -39.53 -4.84 -18.09
N ILE A 6 -38.91 -3.69 -18.33
CA ILE A 6 -37.57 -3.61 -18.93
C ILE A 6 -36.59 -3.85 -17.79
N VAL A 7 -35.96 -5.02 -17.77
CA VAL A 7 -34.80 -5.28 -16.93
C VAL A 7 -33.61 -4.70 -17.68
N LEU A 8 -33.09 -3.57 -17.19
CA LEU A 8 -31.76 -3.11 -17.56
C LEU A 8 -30.75 -4.04 -16.87
N VAL A 9 -30.14 -4.92 -17.65
CA VAL A 9 -28.95 -5.64 -17.23
C VAL A 9 -27.79 -4.63 -17.34
N PHE A 10 -27.39 -4.03 -16.23
CA PHE A 10 -26.07 -3.41 -16.14
C PHE A 10 -25.05 -4.56 -16.16
N GLY A 11 -24.31 -4.66 -17.24
CA GLY A 11 -23.14 -5.50 -17.30
C GLY A 11 -22.13 -4.94 -16.26
N LEU A 12 -21.95 -5.65 -15.16
CA LEU A 12 -20.87 -5.44 -14.24
C LEU A 12 -19.59 -5.89 -14.99
N THR A 13 -18.95 -4.98 -15.67
CA THR A 13 -17.51 -5.15 -15.93
C THR A 13 -16.87 -4.99 -14.56
N ALA A 14 -16.35 -6.08 -14.01
CA ALA A 14 -15.47 -6.02 -12.87
C ALA A 14 -14.29 -5.12 -13.26
N MET A 15 -14.32 -3.86 -12.83
CA MET A 15 -13.13 -3.03 -12.83
C MET A 15 -12.22 -3.62 -11.76
N LEU A 16 -11.14 -4.24 -12.19
CA LEU A 16 -10.02 -4.62 -11.33
C LEU A 16 -9.42 -3.33 -10.79
N TRP A 17 -9.74 -3.01 -9.55
CA TRP A 17 -9.15 -1.86 -8.86
C TRP A 17 -7.72 -2.21 -8.46
N PRO A 18 -6.76 -1.32 -8.66
CA PRO A 18 -5.48 -1.48 -8.01
C PRO A 18 -5.70 -1.43 -6.49
N VAL A 19 -5.29 -2.46 -5.80
CA VAL A 19 -5.13 -2.41 -4.35
C VAL A 19 -4.09 -1.34 -4.09
N ALA A 20 -4.41 -0.34 -3.29
CA ALA A 20 -3.40 0.61 -2.85
C ALA A 20 -2.31 -0.18 -2.12
N SER A 21 -1.08 -0.16 -2.64
CA SER A 21 0.04 -0.72 -1.92
C SER A 21 0.32 0.18 -0.71
N SER A 22 0.18 -0.36 0.49
CA SER A 22 0.80 0.25 1.65
C SER A 22 2.28 -0.13 1.59
N ALA A 23 3.17 0.82 1.35
CA ALA A 23 4.59 0.57 1.59
C ALA A 23 4.75 0.26 3.08
N GLY A 24 5.32 -0.90 3.41
CA GLY A 24 5.48 -1.31 4.79
C GLY A 24 6.56 -0.50 5.50
N ALA A 25 6.28 -0.16 6.74
CA ALA A 25 7.25 0.47 7.60
C ALA A 25 8.37 -0.51 7.97
N VAL A 26 9.62 -0.10 7.87
CA VAL A 26 10.76 -0.86 8.41
C VAL A 26 10.85 -0.54 9.90
N GLY A 27 10.63 -1.54 10.74
CA GLY A 27 10.72 -1.37 12.19
C GLY A 27 12.13 -0.92 12.60
N ALA A 28 12.22 0.26 13.20
CA ALA A 28 13.47 0.81 13.68
C ALA A 28 13.95 0.04 14.90
N THR A 29 14.94 -0.84 14.72
CA THR A 29 15.78 -1.26 15.83
C THR A 29 16.94 -0.33 15.99
N ALA A 30 17.12 0.12 17.23
CA ALA A 30 18.12 1.01 17.75
C ALA A 30 19.52 0.87 17.12
N GLN A 31 19.71 1.49 16.01
CA GLN A 31 20.90 2.25 15.64
C GLN A 31 20.43 3.27 14.61
N ALA A 32 20.45 4.53 15.02
CA ALA A 32 20.12 5.65 14.17
C ALA A 32 21.11 5.75 12.99
N ILE A 33 20.84 5.00 11.96
CA ILE A 33 20.86 5.55 10.62
C ILE A 33 19.41 6.04 10.51
N GLY A 34 19.19 7.37 10.61
CA GLY A 34 17.84 7.91 10.56
C GLY A 34 17.15 7.31 9.35
N SER A 35 16.01 6.64 9.58
CA SER A 35 15.12 6.27 8.51
C SER A 35 14.90 7.55 7.72
N LEU A 36 15.28 7.55 6.45
CA LEU A 36 14.89 8.61 5.55
C LEU A 36 13.42 8.34 5.26
N GLU A 37 12.52 8.77 6.18
CA GLU A 37 11.13 8.97 5.84
C GLU A 37 11.11 9.56 4.44
N ALA A 38 10.07 9.39 3.64
CA ALA A 38 9.99 9.88 2.26
C ALA A 38 10.37 11.37 2.12
N ASP A 39 11.53 11.76 2.64
CA ASP A 39 12.13 13.09 2.59
C ASP A 39 13.00 13.20 1.33
N PHE A 40 12.32 13.48 0.21
CA PHE A 40 12.96 13.54 -1.12
C PHE A 40 13.92 14.72 -1.29
N ASN A 41 13.93 15.67 -0.36
CA ASN A 41 14.76 16.87 -0.42
C ASN A 41 15.70 17.02 0.77
N ASN A 42 15.64 16.11 1.75
CA ASN A 42 16.41 16.05 2.99
C ASN A 42 16.34 17.38 3.78
N ASP A 43 15.11 17.92 3.93
CA ASP A 43 14.86 19.12 4.73
C ASP A 43 14.36 18.80 6.15
N GLY A 44 14.18 17.51 6.47
CA GLY A 44 13.80 16.97 7.77
C GLY A 44 12.28 16.89 7.97
N PHE A 45 11.49 17.00 6.92
CA PHE A 45 10.05 16.77 6.91
C PHE A 45 9.74 15.64 5.94
N ALA A 46 8.93 14.68 6.34
CA ALA A 46 8.45 13.69 5.38
C ALA A 46 7.66 14.38 4.26
N ASP A 47 7.83 13.91 3.03
CA ASP A 47 7.11 14.37 1.85
C ASP A 47 6.02 13.35 1.48
N LEU A 48 5.03 13.77 0.70
CA LEU A 48 3.90 12.93 0.31
C LEU A 48 3.84 12.77 -1.20
N ALA A 49 4.04 11.55 -1.69
CA ALA A 49 3.75 11.20 -3.08
C ALA A 49 2.32 10.66 -3.20
N VAL A 50 1.60 11.13 -4.21
CA VAL A 50 0.18 10.84 -4.45
C VAL A 50 0.00 10.40 -5.89
N GLY A 51 -0.48 9.18 -6.09
CA GLY A 51 -0.80 8.65 -7.40
C GLY A 51 -2.17 9.08 -7.91
N ALA A 52 -2.24 9.29 -9.21
CA ALA A 52 -3.44 9.50 -10.01
C ALA A 52 -3.33 8.59 -11.26
N PRO A 53 -3.47 7.26 -11.10
CA PRO A 53 -3.15 6.31 -12.18
C PRO A 53 -4.09 6.39 -13.38
N THR A 54 -5.25 6.99 -13.20
CA THR A 54 -6.24 7.18 -14.29
C THR A 54 -6.19 8.57 -14.91
N GLU A 55 -5.27 9.44 -14.47
CA GLU A 55 -5.00 10.76 -15.06
C GLU A 55 -4.81 10.67 -16.57
N ALA A 56 -5.46 11.58 -17.29
CA ALA A 56 -5.30 11.66 -18.73
C ALA A 56 -4.16 12.61 -19.13
N ILE A 57 -3.16 12.13 -19.84
CA ILE A 57 -2.08 12.97 -20.36
C ILE A 57 -2.40 13.38 -21.80
N GLY A 58 -3.01 14.54 -21.94
CA GLY A 58 -3.55 15.00 -23.23
C GLY A 58 -4.72 14.14 -23.69
N ASN A 59 -4.54 13.30 -24.74
CA ASN A 59 -5.58 12.38 -25.22
C ASN A 59 -5.37 10.93 -24.74
N LEU A 60 -4.36 10.69 -23.91
CA LEU A 60 -3.99 9.37 -23.42
C LEU A 60 -4.73 9.12 -22.11
N GLN A 61 -5.87 8.45 -22.17
CA GLN A 61 -6.68 8.13 -21.00
C GLN A 61 -5.99 7.09 -20.14
N GLY A 62 -5.91 7.30 -18.81
CA GLY A 62 -5.29 6.37 -17.88
C GLY A 62 -3.78 6.22 -18.05
N ALA A 63 -3.10 7.20 -18.68
CA ALA A 63 -1.65 7.20 -18.74
C ALA A 63 -1.02 7.35 -17.34
N GLY A 64 -1.71 8.05 -16.46
CA GLY A 64 -1.37 8.21 -15.07
C GLY A 64 -0.35 9.30 -14.77
N ALA A 65 -0.35 9.73 -13.51
CA ALA A 65 0.54 10.75 -12.98
C ALA A 65 0.82 10.54 -11.50
N VAL A 66 1.94 11.13 -11.03
CA VAL A 66 2.26 11.22 -9.60
C VAL A 66 2.49 12.68 -9.24
N ASN A 67 1.79 13.14 -8.21
CA ASN A 67 2.08 14.41 -7.56
C ASN A 67 2.94 14.19 -6.33
N VAL A 68 3.93 15.06 -6.12
CA VAL A 68 4.72 15.10 -4.89
C VAL A 68 4.46 16.41 -4.19
N LEU A 69 4.01 16.33 -2.95
CA LEU A 69 3.75 17.44 -2.05
C LEU A 69 4.80 17.41 -0.95
N TYR A 70 5.34 18.56 -0.61
CA TYR A 70 6.46 18.67 0.32
C TYR A 70 6.00 19.00 1.74
N GLY A 71 6.62 18.32 2.72
CA GLY A 71 6.43 18.60 4.14
C GLY A 71 6.95 19.98 4.54
N SER A 72 6.52 20.46 5.67
CA SER A 72 7.01 21.71 6.27
C SER A 72 6.54 21.83 7.72
N ALA A 73 7.12 22.74 8.51
CA ALA A 73 6.67 23.03 9.88
C ALA A 73 5.16 23.40 10.01
N GLY A 74 4.47 23.63 8.92
CA GLY A 74 3.03 23.87 8.86
C GLY A 74 2.25 22.68 8.33
N GLY A 75 2.87 21.53 8.18
CA GLY A 75 2.35 20.34 7.52
C GLY A 75 2.63 20.31 6.02
N VAL A 76 1.95 19.44 5.31
CA VAL A 76 2.10 19.29 3.86
C VAL A 76 1.73 20.58 3.12
N THR A 77 2.43 20.88 2.03
CA THR A 77 2.13 22.06 1.20
C THR A 77 2.02 21.70 -0.29
N GLY A 78 0.96 22.20 -0.92
CA GLY A 78 0.84 22.16 -2.38
C GLY A 78 1.75 23.17 -3.10
N SER A 79 2.27 24.18 -2.35
CA SER A 79 3.14 25.18 -2.94
C SER A 79 4.50 24.57 -3.33
N GLY A 80 4.78 24.56 -4.62
CA GLY A 80 5.98 23.96 -5.18
C GLY A 80 5.89 22.44 -5.34
N SER A 81 4.68 21.87 -5.28
CA SER A 81 4.45 20.47 -5.63
C SER A 81 4.97 20.17 -7.04
N GLN A 82 5.35 18.94 -7.28
CA GLN A 82 5.79 18.48 -8.59
C GLN A 82 4.78 17.48 -9.16
N LEU A 83 4.68 17.45 -10.48
CA LEU A 83 3.88 16.48 -11.22
C LEU A 83 4.81 15.70 -12.15
N PHE A 84 4.80 14.39 -12.04
CA PHE A 84 5.56 13.48 -12.88
C PHE A 84 4.63 12.61 -13.71
N THR A 85 4.99 12.41 -14.96
CA THR A 85 4.38 11.46 -15.88
C THR A 85 5.49 10.83 -16.70
N GLN A 86 5.28 9.67 -17.27
CA GLN A 86 6.28 9.09 -18.17
C GLN A 86 6.58 10.05 -19.35
N GLY A 87 7.84 10.12 -19.72
CA GLY A 87 8.31 10.99 -20.82
C GLY A 87 8.30 12.49 -20.52
N ALA A 88 7.83 12.93 -19.34
CA ALA A 88 7.86 14.32 -18.92
C ALA A 88 8.58 14.49 -17.58
N GLY A 89 9.15 15.68 -17.33
CA GLY A 89 9.94 15.93 -16.13
C GLY A 89 11.26 15.13 -16.05
N GLY A 90 11.61 14.41 -17.11
CA GLY A 90 12.77 13.53 -17.17
C GLY A 90 12.50 12.08 -16.75
N ALA A 91 11.28 11.73 -16.35
CA ALA A 91 10.93 10.35 -16.06
C ALA A 91 11.09 9.48 -17.33
N ALA A 92 11.69 8.31 -17.18
CA ALA A 92 11.92 7.38 -18.28
C ALA A 92 10.60 6.79 -18.80
N GLY A 93 10.59 6.26 -20.03
CA GLY A 93 9.38 5.73 -20.67
C GLY A 93 8.70 6.73 -21.59
N THR A 94 7.54 6.37 -22.05
CA THR A 94 6.68 7.20 -22.91
C THR A 94 5.25 6.97 -22.47
N ALA A 95 4.55 8.00 -22.07
CA ALA A 95 3.16 7.85 -21.64
C ALA A 95 2.30 7.29 -22.77
N GLU A 96 1.58 6.24 -22.49
CA GLU A 96 0.61 5.58 -23.36
C GLU A 96 -0.76 5.49 -22.66
N ALA A 97 -1.81 5.17 -23.39
CA ALA A 97 -3.12 5.05 -22.75
C ALA A 97 -3.22 3.73 -21.97
N GLY A 98 -3.56 3.84 -20.71
CA GLY A 98 -3.73 2.68 -19.83
C GLY A 98 -2.48 2.27 -19.04
N ASP A 99 -1.36 2.99 -19.14
CA ASP A 99 -0.12 2.65 -18.42
C ASP A 99 -0.29 2.65 -16.90
N GLY A 100 -1.18 3.54 -16.38
CA GLY A 100 -1.45 3.61 -14.95
C GLY A 100 -0.24 4.07 -14.13
N PHE A 101 0.60 4.98 -14.65
CA PHE A 101 1.75 5.52 -13.91
C PHE A 101 1.29 6.12 -12.58
N GLY A 102 1.83 5.64 -11.48
CA GLY A 102 1.38 5.98 -10.13
C GLY A 102 0.35 5.00 -9.54
N ALA A 103 0.18 3.81 -10.12
CA ALA A 103 -0.69 2.79 -9.54
C ALA A 103 -0.18 2.24 -8.20
N SER A 104 1.12 2.24 -7.99
CA SER A 104 1.81 1.86 -6.76
C SER A 104 3.02 2.76 -6.53
N LEU A 105 3.40 2.98 -5.28
CA LEU A 105 4.48 3.87 -4.87
C LEU A 105 5.28 3.24 -3.73
N ALA A 106 6.61 3.38 -3.76
CA ALA A 106 7.50 3.03 -2.66
C ALA A 106 8.67 4.01 -2.59
N SER A 107 9.16 4.35 -1.39
CA SER A 107 10.34 5.18 -1.19
C SER A 107 11.48 4.40 -0.55
N GLY A 108 12.71 4.85 -0.82
CA GLY A 108 13.91 4.35 -0.20
C GLY A 108 15.12 5.06 -0.79
N ASP A 109 16.22 5.13 -0.08
CA ASP A 109 17.48 5.65 -0.62
C ASP A 109 18.20 4.54 -1.41
N PHE A 110 17.77 4.35 -2.67
CA PHE A 110 18.27 3.27 -3.53
C PHE A 110 19.72 3.47 -3.98
N ASN A 111 20.25 4.68 -3.80
CA ASN A 111 21.62 5.04 -4.20
C ASN A 111 22.53 5.43 -3.03
N ASN A 112 21.99 5.48 -1.80
CA ASN A 112 22.62 5.86 -0.55
C ASN A 112 23.33 7.24 -0.64
N ASP A 113 22.63 8.24 -1.22
CA ASP A 113 23.11 9.61 -1.33
C ASP A 113 22.55 10.55 -0.25
N GLY A 114 21.67 10.03 0.61
CA GLY A 114 21.07 10.72 1.74
C GLY A 114 19.76 11.44 1.41
N PHE A 115 19.18 11.20 0.24
CA PHE A 115 17.85 11.65 -0.14
C PHE A 115 16.97 10.42 -0.41
N ALA A 116 15.73 10.43 0.03
CA ALA A 116 14.82 9.40 -0.38
C ALA A 116 14.56 9.47 -1.90
N ASP A 117 14.47 8.31 -2.55
CA ASP A 117 14.11 8.16 -3.95
C ASP A 117 12.68 7.62 -4.05
N LEU A 118 12.04 7.72 -5.20
CA LEU A 118 10.67 7.27 -5.43
C LEU A 118 10.59 6.23 -6.54
N ALA A 119 10.15 5.03 -6.20
CA ALA A 119 9.73 4.02 -7.16
C ALA A 119 8.23 4.19 -7.49
N VAL A 120 7.89 4.13 -8.77
CA VAL A 120 6.54 4.37 -9.30
C VAL A 120 6.17 3.23 -10.23
N GLY A 121 5.11 2.48 -9.89
CA GLY A 121 4.55 1.46 -10.73
C GLY A 121 3.72 2.05 -11.87
N ALA A 122 3.92 1.50 -13.06
CA ALA A 122 3.12 1.70 -14.26
C ALA A 122 2.65 0.31 -14.72
N SER A 123 1.73 -0.28 -13.97
CA SER A 123 1.38 -1.69 -14.10
C SER A 123 0.69 -2.04 -15.42
N GLY A 124 0.12 -1.04 -16.10
CA GLY A 124 -0.46 -1.21 -17.43
C GLY A 124 0.50 -0.95 -18.59
N GLU A 125 1.76 -0.59 -18.34
CA GLU A 125 2.77 -0.29 -19.36
C GLU A 125 2.91 -1.40 -20.40
N ALA A 126 2.95 -1.01 -21.67
CA ALA A 126 3.18 -1.96 -22.75
C ALA A 126 4.68 -2.12 -23.05
N ILE A 127 5.23 -3.32 -22.94
CA ILE A 127 6.63 -3.59 -23.28
C ILE A 127 6.71 -4.06 -24.74
N GLY A 128 7.01 -3.13 -25.61
CA GLY A 128 7.01 -3.36 -27.06
C GLY A 128 5.60 -3.60 -27.59
N ASN A 129 5.22 -4.86 -27.90
CA ASN A 129 3.86 -5.22 -28.34
C ASN A 129 3.10 -6.02 -27.28
N VAL A 130 3.62 -6.13 -26.07
CA VAL A 130 3.03 -6.88 -24.98
C VAL A 130 2.28 -5.89 -24.09
N ALA A 131 0.96 -5.85 -24.21
CA ALA A 131 0.11 -4.93 -23.45
C ALA A 131 0.01 -5.37 -21.99
N GLY A 132 0.01 -4.41 -21.06
CA GLY A 132 -0.18 -4.69 -19.64
C GLY A 132 0.94 -5.49 -18.97
N ALA A 133 2.11 -5.61 -19.65
CA ALA A 133 3.25 -6.30 -19.04
C ALA A 133 3.76 -5.61 -17.78
N GLY A 134 3.59 -4.29 -17.72
CA GLY A 134 3.96 -3.45 -16.60
C GLY A 134 5.43 -3.07 -16.51
N ALA A 135 5.67 -1.98 -15.79
CA ALA A 135 7.01 -1.44 -15.54
C ALA A 135 7.08 -0.67 -14.22
N VAL A 136 8.29 -0.44 -13.74
CA VAL A 136 8.58 0.42 -12.59
C VAL A 136 9.56 1.51 -13.01
N ASN A 137 9.19 2.76 -12.74
CA ASN A 137 10.08 3.92 -12.85
C ASN A 137 10.70 4.23 -11.49
N VAL A 138 11.97 4.69 -11.49
CA VAL A 138 12.64 5.22 -10.30
C VAL A 138 13.03 6.68 -10.56
N LEU A 139 12.62 7.57 -9.67
CA LEU A 139 12.95 8.99 -9.65
C LEU A 139 13.86 9.24 -8.45
N TYR A 140 14.92 10.03 -8.64
CA TYR A 140 15.93 10.24 -7.61
C TYR A 140 15.72 11.53 -6.83
N GLY A 141 15.88 11.44 -5.50
CA GLY A 141 15.89 12.57 -4.59
C GLY A 141 17.11 13.48 -4.78
N SER A 142 17.02 14.69 -4.31
CA SER A 142 18.15 15.64 -4.29
C SER A 142 17.83 16.87 -3.45
N ALA A 143 18.84 17.65 -3.06
CA ALA A 143 18.65 18.96 -2.42
C ALA A 143 17.76 19.94 -3.25
N GLY A 144 17.52 19.64 -4.52
CA GLY A 144 16.62 20.36 -5.41
C GLY A 144 15.25 19.71 -5.53
N ARG A 145 14.93 18.74 -4.68
CA ARG A 145 13.73 17.88 -4.71
C ARG A 145 13.88 16.70 -5.67
N LEU A 146 12.81 15.90 -5.83
CA LEU A 146 12.79 14.79 -6.78
C LEU A 146 13.10 15.26 -8.21
N THR A 147 13.80 14.42 -8.94
CA THR A 147 14.15 14.68 -10.35
C THR A 147 13.95 13.43 -11.21
N GLY A 148 13.42 13.61 -12.41
CA GLY A 148 13.43 12.59 -13.43
C GLY A 148 14.78 12.48 -14.16
N SER A 149 15.73 13.39 -13.90
CA SER A 149 17.06 13.30 -14.51
C SER A 149 17.82 12.10 -13.96
N GLY A 150 18.15 11.15 -14.81
CA GLY A 150 18.78 9.90 -14.39
C GLY A 150 17.78 8.82 -13.97
N SER A 151 16.48 9.07 -14.11
CA SER A 151 15.45 8.07 -13.80
C SER A 151 15.72 6.75 -14.51
N GLN A 152 15.36 5.66 -13.86
CA GLN A 152 15.50 4.31 -14.39
C GLN A 152 14.12 3.72 -14.71
N LEU A 153 14.08 2.76 -15.64
CA LEU A 153 12.89 2.01 -15.99
C LEU A 153 13.22 0.52 -15.94
N PHE A 154 12.47 -0.22 -15.15
CA PHE A 154 12.62 -1.66 -14.98
C PHE A 154 11.37 -2.41 -15.43
N PHE A 155 11.58 -3.54 -16.10
CA PHE A 155 10.54 -4.49 -16.51
C PHE A 155 11.16 -5.87 -16.72
N GLN A 156 10.37 -6.91 -16.73
CA GLN A 156 10.83 -8.27 -16.92
C GLN A 156 11.65 -8.46 -18.20
N GLY A 157 12.66 -9.32 -18.16
CA GLY A 157 13.48 -9.70 -19.32
C GLY A 157 14.50 -8.66 -19.79
N ALA A 158 14.60 -7.50 -19.11
CA ALA A 158 15.55 -6.45 -19.47
C ALA A 158 16.48 -6.11 -18.30
N GLY A 159 17.71 -5.67 -18.61
CA GLY A 159 18.64 -5.16 -17.59
C GLY A 159 19.07 -6.16 -16.51
N GLY A 160 18.76 -7.43 -16.66
CA GLY A 160 19.04 -8.49 -15.68
C GLY A 160 17.83 -8.85 -14.81
N VAL A 161 16.68 -8.16 -14.96
CA VAL A 161 15.42 -8.53 -14.28
C VAL A 161 14.94 -9.89 -14.82
N PRO A 162 14.75 -10.91 -13.98
CA PRO A 162 14.28 -12.22 -14.42
C PRO A 162 12.81 -12.20 -14.85
N GLY A 163 12.41 -13.23 -15.59
CA GLY A 163 11.09 -13.35 -16.19
C GLY A 163 11.09 -12.95 -17.66
N SER A 164 9.92 -12.93 -18.25
CA SER A 164 9.67 -12.49 -19.64
C SER A 164 8.35 -11.74 -19.63
N PRO A 165 8.25 -10.55 -20.22
CA PRO A 165 7.01 -9.81 -20.23
C PRO A 165 5.92 -10.60 -20.96
N GLU A 166 4.79 -10.81 -20.33
CA GLU A 166 3.59 -11.44 -20.87
C GLU A 166 2.40 -10.47 -20.81
N PRO A 167 1.34 -10.68 -21.60
CA PRO A 167 0.19 -9.77 -21.55
C PRO A 167 -0.50 -9.81 -20.19
N ASP A 168 -0.72 -8.61 -19.63
CA ASP A 168 -1.43 -8.39 -18.38
C ASP A 168 -0.73 -8.93 -17.11
N ASP A 169 0.60 -9.17 -17.11
CA ASP A 169 1.37 -9.55 -15.92
C ASP A 169 1.28 -8.51 -14.81
N LEU A 170 1.18 -7.24 -15.18
CA LEU A 170 1.09 -6.09 -14.29
C LEU A 170 2.35 -5.90 -13.41
N PHE A 171 3.56 -6.06 -13.96
CA PHE A 171 4.81 -5.79 -13.22
C PHE A 171 4.79 -4.37 -12.63
N GLY A 172 5.04 -4.26 -11.30
CA GLY A 172 4.89 -3.01 -10.57
C GLY A 172 3.47 -2.76 -10.05
N HIS A 173 2.65 -3.81 -9.90
CA HIS A 173 1.34 -3.73 -9.25
C HIS A 173 1.45 -3.38 -7.77
N ALA A 174 2.39 -4.00 -7.06
CA ALA A 174 2.74 -3.72 -5.67
C ALA A 174 4.23 -3.41 -5.56
N LEU A 175 4.61 -2.53 -4.66
CA LEU A 175 5.99 -2.11 -4.41
C LEU A 175 6.23 -2.03 -2.90
N SER A 176 7.41 -2.49 -2.45
CA SER A 176 7.89 -2.28 -1.08
C SER A 176 9.40 -2.14 -1.08
N ALA A 177 9.94 -1.21 -0.32
CA ALA A 177 11.37 -0.97 -0.20
C ALA A 177 11.90 -1.51 1.14
N GLY A 178 13.17 -1.93 1.17
CA GLY A 178 13.84 -2.40 2.39
C GLY A 178 15.28 -2.78 2.06
N ASP A 179 16.18 -2.76 3.04
CA ASP A 179 17.55 -3.24 2.85
C ASP A 179 17.59 -4.75 3.15
N PHE A 180 17.24 -5.57 2.13
CA PHE A 180 17.11 -7.03 2.27
C PHE A 180 18.46 -7.76 2.38
N ASN A 181 19.55 -7.07 2.09
CA ASN A 181 20.90 -7.64 2.12
C ASN A 181 21.83 -6.94 3.12
N ASN A 182 21.35 -5.90 3.82
CA ASN A 182 22.04 -5.08 4.80
C ASN A 182 23.38 -4.52 4.26
N ASP A 183 23.36 -4.00 3.02
CA ASP A 183 24.52 -3.36 2.40
C ASP A 183 24.48 -1.83 2.47
N GLY A 184 23.41 -1.27 3.04
CA GLY A 184 23.19 0.15 3.28
C GLY A 184 22.54 0.91 2.12
N PHE A 185 22.12 0.21 1.07
CA PHE A 185 21.26 0.73 0.01
C PHE A 185 19.85 0.15 0.21
N ALA A 186 18.83 0.93 0.03
CA ALA A 186 17.49 0.37 -0.05
C ALA A 186 17.35 -0.48 -1.33
N ASP A 187 16.70 -1.63 -1.20
CA ASP A 187 16.33 -2.54 -2.28
C ASP A 187 14.83 -2.36 -2.59
N LEU A 188 14.37 -2.87 -3.72
CA LEU A 188 12.97 -2.78 -4.13
C LEU A 188 12.38 -4.14 -4.46
N ALA A 189 11.35 -4.54 -3.72
CA ALA A 189 10.48 -5.65 -4.08
C ALA A 189 9.36 -5.15 -5.01
N VAL A 190 9.09 -5.91 -6.07
CA VAL A 190 8.14 -5.58 -7.14
C VAL A 190 7.19 -6.76 -7.32
N GLY A 191 5.92 -6.60 -7.00
CA GLY A 191 4.86 -7.58 -7.20
C GLY A 191 4.24 -7.49 -8.60
N PHE A 192 3.87 -8.63 -9.16
CA PHE A 192 3.14 -8.76 -10.41
C PHE A 192 2.23 -9.99 -10.34
N ARG A 193 1.07 -9.73 -9.85
CA ARG A 193 0.10 -10.73 -9.38
C ARG A 193 -0.51 -11.62 -10.46
N LEU A 194 -0.45 -11.21 -11.72
CA LEU A 194 -1.04 -11.98 -12.83
C LEU A 194 0.00 -12.75 -13.65
N GLU A 195 1.24 -12.86 -13.17
CA GLU A 195 2.31 -13.66 -13.80
C GLU A 195 1.91 -15.12 -13.93
N ASP A 196 2.10 -15.64 -15.14
CA ASP A 196 1.93 -17.05 -15.46
C ASP A 196 3.19 -17.85 -15.10
N VAL A 197 3.19 -18.56 -14.00
CA VAL A 197 4.36 -19.28 -13.50
C VAL A 197 4.27 -20.76 -13.79
N ALA A 198 5.24 -21.32 -14.53
CA ALA A 198 5.39 -22.74 -14.80
C ALA A 198 4.10 -23.43 -15.32
N GLY A 199 3.21 -22.69 -15.96
CA GLY A 199 1.93 -23.15 -16.51
C GLY A 199 0.74 -23.03 -15.58
N ALA A 200 0.92 -22.42 -14.40
CA ALA A 200 -0.18 -21.98 -13.55
C ALA A 200 -0.54 -20.53 -13.94
N GLU A 201 -1.74 -20.35 -14.48
CA GLU A 201 -2.27 -19.06 -14.97
C GLU A 201 -2.52 -18.11 -13.79
N ASN A 202 -1.98 -16.87 -13.86
CA ASN A 202 -2.13 -15.85 -12.81
C ASN A 202 -1.73 -16.35 -11.41
N ALA A 203 -0.72 -17.18 -11.31
CA ALA A 203 -0.21 -17.60 -9.98
C ALA A 203 0.47 -16.45 -9.24
N GLY A 204 1.02 -15.51 -10.00
CA GLY A 204 1.71 -14.34 -9.49
C GLY A 204 3.14 -14.59 -9.04
N ALA A 205 3.91 -13.50 -8.95
CA ALA A 205 5.30 -13.53 -8.53
C ALA A 205 5.76 -12.19 -7.94
N ALA A 206 6.95 -12.17 -7.35
CA ALA A 206 7.65 -10.97 -6.91
C ALA A 206 9.11 -11.00 -7.35
N ASN A 207 9.60 -9.88 -7.88
CA ASN A 207 11.00 -9.64 -8.17
C ASN A 207 11.61 -8.75 -7.08
N VAL A 208 12.89 -8.94 -6.78
CA VAL A 208 13.68 -8.03 -5.94
C VAL A 208 14.81 -7.44 -6.76
N LEU A 209 14.88 -6.12 -6.80
CA LEU A 209 15.94 -5.32 -7.41
C LEU A 209 16.81 -4.76 -6.29
N TYR A 210 18.13 -4.89 -6.42
CA TYR A 210 19.07 -4.47 -5.38
C TYR A 210 19.59 -3.06 -5.62
N GLY A 211 19.71 -2.29 -4.52
CA GLY A 211 20.30 -0.96 -4.51
C GLY A 211 21.80 -0.97 -4.79
N SER A 212 22.32 0.15 -5.22
CA SER A 212 23.76 0.36 -5.43
C SER A 212 24.07 1.85 -5.57
N ALA A 213 25.35 2.26 -5.48
CA ALA A 213 25.75 3.65 -5.71
C ALA A 213 25.36 4.22 -7.10
N GLY A 214 24.81 3.42 -7.98
CA GLY A 214 24.26 3.85 -9.27
C GLY A 214 22.74 3.82 -9.33
N GLY A 215 22.08 3.63 -8.21
CA GLY A 215 20.65 3.35 -8.07
C GLY A 215 20.34 1.86 -8.13
N LEU A 216 19.08 1.50 -8.36
CA LEU A 216 18.66 0.11 -8.46
C LEU A 216 19.33 -0.61 -9.63
N THR A 217 19.51 -1.92 -9.49
CA THR A 217 20.08 -2.76 -10.54
C THR A 217 19.28 -4.05 -10.71
N GLY A 218 19.03 -4.46 -11.95
CA GLY A 218 18.51 -5.80 -12.25
C GLY A 218 19.58 -6.89 -12.18
N SER A 219 20.87 -6.51 -12.10
CA SER A 219 21.95 -7.50 -11.95
C SER A 219 21.92 -8.13 -10.57
N GLY A 220 21.70 -9.43 -10.50
CA GLY A 220 21.56 -10.16 -9.25
C GLY A 220 20.13 -10.15 -8.68
N SER A 221 19.18 -9.54 -9.38
CA SER A 221 17.78 -9.57 -8.96
C SER A 221 17.25 -11.00 -8.82
N GLN A 222 16.30 -11.18 -7.92
CA GLN A 222 15.72 -12.47 -7.58
C GLN A 222 14.24 -12.52 -7.95
N LEU A 223 13.76 -13.72 -8.29
CA LEU A 223 12.36 -14.00 -8.60
C LEU A 223 11.83 -15.02 -7.60
N PHE A 224 10.72 -14.68 -6.95
CA PHE A 224 10.03 -15.51 -5.97
C PHE A 224 8.60 -15.79 -6.40
N TYR A 225 8.15 -17.02 -6.16
CA TYR A 225 6.78 -17.48 -6.30
C TYR A 225 6.58 -18.75 -5.47
N GLN A 226 5.36 -19.11 -5.13
CA GLN A 226 5.07 -20.28 -4.31
C GLN A 226 5.59 -21.58 -4.92
N GLY A 227 6.04 -22.48 -4.06
CA GLY A 227 6.56 -23.81 -4.46
C GLY A 227 7.94 -23.82 -5.08
N ALA A 228 8.62 -22.68 -5.21
CA ALA A 228 9.98 -22.59 -5.74
C ALA A 228 10.95 -21.93 -4.76
N SER A 229 12.24 -22.27 -4.89
CA SER A 229 13.33 -21.63 -4.11
C SER A 229 13.16 -21.67 -2.59
N GLY A 230 12.31 -22.56 -2.08
CA GLY A 230 12.02 -22.70 -0.65
C GLY A 230 10.82 -21.86 -0.16
N VAL A 231 10.18 -21.09 -1.03
CA VAL A 231 8.92 -20.40 -0.72
C VAL A 231 7.83 -21.44 -0.47
N PRO A 232 7.15 -21.41 0.68
CA PRO A 232 6.08 -22.35 0.98
C PRO A 232 4.83 -22.15 0.11
N GLY A 233 3.78 -22.91 0.34
CA GLY A 233 2.60 -22.94 -0.51
C GLY A 233 2.74 -23.90 -1.68
N ASN A 234 1.68 -24.09 -2.42
CA ASN A 234 1.67 -24.82 -3.68
C ASN A 234 1.45 -23.81 -4.80
N LEU A 235 2.14 -23.97 -5.89
CA LEU A 235 1.90 -23.16 -7.07
C LEU A 235 0.55 -23.57 -7.69
N GLU A 236 -0.45 -22.75 -7.55
CA GLU A 236 -1.79 -22.96 -8.08
C GLU A 236 -2.17 -21.79 -9.02
N ALA A 237 -3.13 -22.01 -9.87
CA ALA A 237 -3.60 -20.96 -10.77
C ALA A 237 -4.52 -20.00 -10.00
N GLN A 238 -4.32 -18.69 -10.20
CA GLN A 238 -5.12 -17.61 -9.61
C GLN A 238 -4.87 -17.36 -8.12
N ASP A 239 -3.72 -17.77 -7.56
CA ASP A 239 -3.35 -17.45 -6.18
C ASP A 239 -2.98 -15.98 -5.99
N LEU A 240 -2.48 -15.35 -7.07
CA LEU A 240 -2.12 -13.93 -7.11
C LEU A 240 -0.98 -13.55 -6.15
N PHE A 241 0.06 -14.40 -6.01
CA PHE A 241 1.24 -14.10 -5.20
C PHE A 241 1.85 -12.75 -5.62
N GLY A 242 2.17 -11.88 -4.65
CA GLY A 242 2.68 -10.54 -4.92
C GLY A 242 1.60 -9.49 -5.19
N SER A 243 0.36 -9.76 -4.80
CA SER A 243 -0.73 -8.77 -4.84
C SER A 243 -0.48 -7.59 -3.90
N GLU A 244 0.16 -7.84 -2.76
CA GLU A 244 0.54 -6.85 -1.76
C GLU A 244 1.91 -7.21 -1.19
N LEU A 245 2.70 -6.20 -0.81
CA LEU A 245 4.05 -6.34 -0.29
C LEU A 245 4.23 -5.42 0.92
N SER A 246 4.95 -5.91 1.95
CA SER A 246 5.34 -5.10 3.11
C SER A 246 6.68 -5.59 3.65
N SER A 247 7.62 -4.69 3.85
CA SER A 247 8.95 -4.99 4.41
C SER A 247 9.00 -4.70 5.90
N GLY A 248 9.88 -5.41 6.61
CA GLY A 248 10.13 -5.21 8.04
C GLY A 248 11.16 -6.21 8.52
N ASP A 249 11.88 -5.93 9.58
CA ASP A 249 12.80 -6.87 10.23
C ASP A 249 12.03 -7.69 11.29
N PHE A 250 11.36 -8.77 10.84
CA PHE A 250 10.45 -9.56 11.69
C PHE A 250 11.17 -10.47 12.70
N ASP A 251 12.47 -10.72 12.51
CA ASP A 251 13.27 -11.52 13.43
C ASP A 251 14.42 -10.75 14.10
N ASN A 252 14.54 -9.45 13.79
CA ASN A 252 15.52 -8.52 14.32
C ASN A 252 16.96 -9.00 14.15
N ASP A 253 17.27 -9.53 12.97
CA ASP A 253 18.62 -9.96 12.62
C ASP A 253 19.43 -8.89 11.85
N GLY A 254 18.79 -7.78 11.52
CA GLY A 254 19.35 -6.60 10.87
C GLY A 254 19.26 -6.63 9.35
N PHE A 255 18.60 -7.62 8.76
CA PHE A 255 18.23 -7.64 7.35
C PHE A 255 16.74 -7.33 7.23
N GLY A 256 16.36 -6.58 6.22
CA GLY A 256 14.93 -6.43 5.92
C GLY A 256 14.34 -7.75 5.43
N ASP A 257 13.14 -8.09 5.90
CA ASP A 257 12.36 -9.23 5.45
C ASP A 257 11.21 -8.74 4.56
N LEU A 258 10.56 -9.65 3.84
CA LEU A 258 9.45 -9.32 2.96
C LEU A 258 8.22 -10.21 3.24
N ALA A 259 7.11 -9.59 3.61
CA ALA A 259 5.80 -10.21 3.61
C ALA A 259 5.14 -10.03 2.23
N VAL A 260 4.58 -11.11 1.69
CA VAL A 260 3.97 -11.18 0.36
C VAL A 260 2.54 -11.67 0.50
N GLY A 261 1.58 -10.85 0.10
CA GLY A 261 0.15 -11.20 0.09
C GLY A 261 -0.20 -12.14 -1.07
N VAL A 262 -1.02 -13.14 -0.75
CA VAL A 262 -1.55 -14.15 -1.67
C VAL A 262 -3.06 -14.27 -1.43
N PRO A 263 -3.85 -13.22 -1.73
CA PRO A 263 -5.22 -13.09 -1.25
C PRO A 263 -6.20 -14.14 -1.81
N ASP A 264 -5.88 -14.73 -2.96
CA ASP A 264 -6.75 -15.72 -3.59
C ASP A 264 -6.34 -17.18 -3.29
N GLU A 265 -5.29 -17.39 -2.47
CA GLU A 265 -4.85 -18.71 -1.99
C GLU A 265 -6.01 -19.51 -1.40
N ALA A 266 -6.08 -20.79 -1.78
CA ALA A 266 -7.10 -21.70 -1.25
C ALA A 266 -6.61 -22.41 0.03
N ILE A 267 -7.28 -22.22 1.15
CA ILE A 267 -6.97 -22.93 2.40
C ILE A 267 -7.90 -24.15 2.54
N GLY A 268 -7.37 -25.31 2.22
CA GLY A 268 -8.15 -26.53 2.19
C GLY A 268 -9.24 -26.53 1.12
N SER A 269 -10.52 -26.36 1.49
CA SER A 269 -11.64 -26.25 0.54
C SER A 269 -12.12 -24.82 0.32
N ASP A 270 -11.61 -23.89 1.09
CA ASP A 270 -12.07 -22.50 1.12
C ASP A 270 -11.23 -21.67 0.14
N ARG A 271 -11.82 -21.41 -1.03
CA ARG A 271 -11.19 -20.65 -2.10
C ARG A 271 -11.17 -19.18 -1.75
N PHE A 272 -10.09 -18.50 -2.15
CA PHE A 272 -9.91 -17.07 -1.91
C PHE A 272 -9.93 -16.74 -0.40
N ALA A 273 -9.55 -17.72 0.44
CA ALA A 273 -9.39 -17.49 1.87
C ALA A 273 -8.17 -16.62 2.17
N GLY A 274 -7.16 -16.74 1.33
CA GLY A 274 -5.95 -15.94 1.33
C GLY A 274 -4.87 -16.41 2.30
N ALA A 275 -3.65 -16.00 1.99
CA ALA A 275 -2.46 -16.29 2.76
C ALA A 275 -1.42 -15.16 2.66
N VAL A 276 -0.39 -15.25 3.50
CA VAL A 276 0.81 -14.41 3.44
C VAL A 276 2.04 -15.30 3.51
N ASP A 277 2.95 -15.16 2.56
CA ASP A 277 4.30 -15.71 2.62
C ASP A 277 5.27 -14.67 3.21
N VAL A 278 6.19 -15.11 4.08
CA VAL A 278 7.24 -14.25 4.64
C VAL A 278 8.60 -14.78 4.24
N LEU A 279 9.37 -13.98 3.51
CA LEU A 279 10.71 -14.26 3.05
C LEU A 279 11.71 -13.51 3.93
N TYR A 280 12.72 -14.19 4.44
CA TYR A 280 13.71 -13.61 5.34
C TYR A 280 14.94 -13.11 4.60
N GLY A 281 15.44 -11.94 5.04
CA GLY A 281 16.63 -11.29 4.52
C GLY A 281 17.92 -12.05 4.87
N SER A 282 18.98 -11.78 4.17
CA SER A 282 20.32 -12.31 4.45
C SER A 282 21.38 -11.53 3.66
N ALA A 283 22.67 -11.70 4.00
CA ALA A 283 23.77 -11.10 3.22
C ALA A 283 23.80 -11.50 1.72
N GLY A 284 22.95 -12.39 1.27
CA GLY A 284 22.76 -12.77 -0.13
C GLY A 284 21.45 -12.25 -0.73
N GLY A 285 20.75 -11.39 -0.03
CA GLY A 285 19.40 -10.94 -0.33
C GLY A 285 18.33 -11.82 0.30
N LEU A 286 17.09 -11.70 -0.16
CA LEU A 286 15.98 -12.51 0.35
C LEU A 286 16.19 -13.99 0.10
N ASN A 287 15.68 -14.81 0.99
CA ASN A 287 15.85 -16.26 0.95
C ASN A 287 14.52 -16.96 1.25
N GLY A 288 14.10 -17.84 0.33
CA GLY A 288 12.92 -18.68 0.55
C GLY A 288 13.15 -19.81 1.57
N SER A 289 14.42 -20.14 1.90
CA SER A 289 14.70 -21.16 2.91
C SER A 289 14.46 -20.61 4.32
N GLY A 290 13.49 -21.18 5.02
CA GLY A 290 13.05 -20.68 6.32
C GLY A 290 11.83 -19.76 6.24
N SER A 291 11.34 -19.47 5.04
CA SER A 291 10.10 -18.74 4.83
C SER A 291 8.95 -19.30 5.62
N GLN A 292 8.03 -18.43 6.02
CA GLN A 292 6.82 -18.80 6.75
C GLN A 292 5.58 -18.60 5.87
N PHE A 293 4.56 -19.40 6.14
CA PHE A 293 3.26 -19.35 5.46
C PHE A 293 2.15 -19.15 6.48
N TRP A 294 1.44 -18.05 6.38
CA TRP A 294 0.43 -17.63 7.34
C TRP A 294 -0.95 -17.52 6.70
N HIS A 295 -1.95 -18.00 7.40
CA HIS A 295 -3.38 -17.90 7.08
C HIS A 295 -4.20 -18.03 8.36
N GLN A 296 -5.49 -17.76 8.35
CA GLN A 296 -6.28 -17.77 9.58
C GLN A 296 -6.37 -19.14 10.27
N ASP A 297 -6.28 -20.26 9.57
CA ASP A 297 -6.22 -21.59 10.17
C ASP A 297 -4.79 -22.01 10.60
N ALA A 298 -3.78 -21.15 10.44
CA ALA A 298 -2.43 -21.46 10.90
C ALA A 298 -2.35 -21.48 12.44
N ALA A 299 -1.41 -22.28 12.97
CA ALA A 299 -1.31 -22.52 14.39
C ALA A 299 -1.10 -21.24 15.21
N GLY A 300 -2.06 -20.92 16.06
CA GLY A 300 -2.05 -19.74 16.96
C GLY A 300 -2.64 -18.47 16.36
N VAL A 301 -2.92 -18.42 15.08
CA VAL A 301 -3.60 -17.29 14.44
C VAL A 301 -5.07 -17.27 14.87
N VAL A 302 -5.56 -16.11 15.26
CA VAL A 302 -6.98 -15.93 15.63
C VAL A 302 -7.80 -15.69 14.36
N GLY A 303 -8.90 -16.38 14.22
CA GLY A 303 -9.78 -16.37 13.06
C GLY A 303 -10.09 -17.77 12.60
N THR A 304 -10.68 -17.90 11.47
CA THR A 304 -10.93 -19.18 10.76
C THR A 304 -11.02 -18.86 9.29
N ALA A 305 -10.17 -19.46 8.49
CA ALA A 305 -10.18 -19.26 7.05
C ALA A 305 -11.52 -19.63 6.45
N GLN A 306 -12.13 -18.72 5.74
CA GLN A 306 -13.39 -18.90 5.06
C GLN A 306 -13.25 -18.48 3.60
N ARG A 307 -14.19 -18.91 2.81
CA ARG A 307 -14.19 -18.56 1.40
C ARG A 307 -14.37 -17.06 1.20
N GLU A 308 -13.54 -16.47 0.36
CA GLU A 308 -13.57 -15.06 -0.03
C GLU A 308 -13.15 -14.09 1.09
N ASP A 309 -12.46 -14.57 2.15
CA ASP A 309 -11.92 -13.72 3.21
C ASP A 309 -10.80 -12.80 2.71
N GLY A 310 -9.94 -13.29 1.80
CA GLY A 310 -8.87 -12.51 1.20
C GLY A 310 -7.78 -12.10 2.21
N PHE A 311 -7.38 -13.00 3.12
CA PHE A 311 -6.28 -12.75 4.05
C PHE A 311 -4.99 -12.40 3.29
N GLY A 312 -4.39 -11.24 3.59
CA GLY A 312 -3.23 -10.74 2.85
C GLY A 312 -3.56 -9.76 1.71
N SER A 313 -4.81 -9.27 1.65
CA SER A 313 -5.21 -8.24 0.67
C SER A 313 -4.57 -6.87 0.92
N SER A 314 -4.14 -6.60 2.13
CA SER A 314 -3.34 -5.44 2.53
C SER A 314 -2.41 -5.83 3.66
N LEU A 315 -1.24 -5.19 3.73
CA LEU A 315 -0.19 -5.49 4.70
C LEU A 315 0.38 -4.18 5.26
N ALA A 316 0.76 -4.17 6.55
CA ALA A 316 1.56 -3.09 7.14
C ALA A 316 2.43 -3.66 8.27
N ALA A 317 3.73 -3.36 8.21
CA ALA A 317 4.70 -3.73 9.23
C ALA A 317 4.90 -2.59 10.24
N GLY A 318 5.20 -2.92 11.50
CA GLY A 318 5.51 -1.95 12.55
C GLY A 318 5.64 -2.65 13.91
N ASP A 319 6.41 -2.09 14.84
CA ASP A 319 6.53 -2.65 16.20
C ASP A 319 5.32 -2.20 17.06
N PHE A 320 4.19 -2.91 16.93
CA PHE A 320 2.94 -2.58 17.62
C PHE A 320 2.95 -2.92 19.12
N ASN A 321 3.98 -3.61 19.61
CA ASN A 321 4.09 -4.04 21.01
C ASN A 321 5.37 -3.56 21.72
N ASN A 322 6.24 -2.82 21.02
CA ASN A 322 7.50 -2.27 21.48
C ASN A 322 8.46 -3.36 22.02
N ASN A 323 8.55 -4.49 21.30
CA ASN A 323 9.45 -5.58 21.66
C ASN A 323 10.76 -5.56 20.87
N GLY A 324 10.89 -4.66 19.88
CA GLY A 324 12.05 -4.46 19.02
C GLY A 324 12.08 -5.38 17.80
N PHE A 325 11.01 -6.09 17.49
CA PHE A 325 10.80 -6.84 16.27
C PHE A 325 9.67 -6.17 15.47
N ALA A 326 9.77 -6.11 14.17
CA ALA A 326 8.62 -5.71 13.39
C ALA A 326 7.50 -6.76 13.53
N ASP A 327 6.28 -6.29 13.71
CA ASP A 327 5.05 -7.08 13.69
C ASP A 327 4.35 -6.88 12.34
N LEU A 328 3.38 -7.72 11.98
CA LEU A 328 2.66 -7.62 10.72
C LEU A 328 1.15 -7.52 10.96
N ALA A 329 0.55 -6.41 10.50
CA ALA A 329 -0.88 -6.27 10.35
C ALA A 329 -1.30 -6.77 8.96
N ILE A 330 -2.38 -7.55 8.90
CA ILE A 330 -2.84 -8.26 7.70
C ILE A 330 -4.33 -7.98 7.51
N GLY A 331 -4.69 -7.33 6.42
CA GLY A 331 -6.08 -7.07 6.08
C GLY A 331 -6.79 -8.32 5.55
N VAL A 332 -8.04 -8.45 5.97
CA VAL A 332 -8.96 -9.55 5.62
C VAL A 332 -10.31 -8.91 5.24
N PRO A 333 -10.36 -8.14 4.14
CA PRO A 333 -11.54 -7.32 3.83
C PRO A 333 -12.81 -8.13 3.55
N GLY A 334 -12.67 -9.40 3.19
CA GLY A 334 -13.80 -10.32 2.97
C GLY A 334 -14.31 -11.01 4.23
N GLU A 335 -13.67 -10.84 5.39
CA GLU A 335 -14.07 -11.49 6.65
C GLU A 335 -15.52 -11.17 7.01
N GLY A 336 -16.32 -12.21 7.23
CA GLY A 336 -17.70 -12.08 7.66
C GLY A 336 -17.86 -11.93 9.17
N ILE A 337 -18.88 -11.18 9.62
CA ILE A 337 -19.16 -10.94 11.05
C ILE A 337 -20.26 -11.82 11.63
N GLY A 338 -20.85 -12.69 10.86
CA GLY A 338 -22.00 -13.51 11.26
C GLY A 338 -21.73 -15.00 11.33
N ALA A 339 -22.78 -15.78 11.64
CA ALA A 339 -22.77 -17.24 11.54
C ALA A 339 -23.00 -17.73 10.09
N ALA A 340 -23.10 -16.84 9.13
CA ALA A 340 -23.21 -17.17 7.72
C ALA A 340 -21.82 -17.41 7.16
N PRO A 341 -21.51 -18.60 6.65
CA PRO A 341 -20.26 -18.83 5.95
C PRO A 341 -20.31 -18.07 4.63
N SER A 342 -19.43 -17.11 4.45
CA SER A 342 -19.28 -16.21 3.29
C SER A 342 -20.38 -15.16 3.10
N GLY A 343 -20.00 -13.92 2.97
CA GLY A 343 -20.72 -12.93 2.20
C GLY A 343 -21.29 -11.72 2.88
N ASP A 344 -20.85 -11.28 4.07
CA ASP A 344 -21.17 -9.93 4.53
C ASP A 344 -19.98 -8.94 4.42
N LEU A 345 -18.77 -9.40 4.03
CA LEU A 345 -17.61 -8.57 3.67
C LEU A 345 -17.39 -7.35 4.58
N ALA A 346 -17.71 -7.49 5.88
CA ALA A 346 -17.54 -6.40 6.83
C ALA A 346 -16.06 -6.11 7.11
N GLY A 347 -15.25 -7.13 6.95
CA GLY A 347 -13.79 -7.08 7.04
C GLY A 347 -13.22 -7.19 8.45
N ALA A 348 -11.94 -7.54 8.49
CA ALA A 348 -11.14 -7.67 9.70
C ALA A 348 -9.67 -7.35 9.44
N VAL A 349 -8.89 -7.20 10.52
CA VAL A 349 -7.43 -7.14 10.49
C VAL A 349 -6.88 -8.15 11.48
N ASN A 350 -6.02 -9.05 11.01
CA ASN A 350 -5.17 -9.89 11.87
C ASN A 350 -3.84 -9.20 12.16
N VAL A 351 -3.28 -9.44 13.35
CA VAL A 351 -1.93 -9.00 13.72
C VAL A 351 -1.12 -10.20 14.18
N LEU A 352 0.05 -10.39 13.57
CA LEU A 352 1.07 -11.37 13.95
C LEU A 352 2.26 -10.63 14.55
N TYR A 353 2.83 -11.18 15.60
CA TYR A 353 3.92 -10.54 16.32
C TYR A 353 5.28 -11.12 15.95
N GLY A 354 6.27 -10.25 15.79
CA GLY A 354 7.66 -10.61 15.52
C GLY A 354 8.36 -11.23 16.73
N SER A 355 9.34 -12.07 16.44
CA SER A 355 10.18 -12.73 17.44
C SER A 355 11.51 -13.16 16.82
N ALA A 356 12.53 -13.48 17.61
CA ALA A 356 13.82 -14.01 17.13
C ALA A 356 13.72 -15.29 16.26
N SER A 357 12.52 -15.74 15.93
CA SER A 357 12.26 -16.88 15.03
C SER A 357 11.35 -16.48 13.88
N GLY A 358 11.23 -15.19 13.64
CA GLY A 358 10.27 -14.59 12.72
C GLY A 358 8.90 -14.37 13.33
N LEU A 359 7.89 -14.17 12.49
CA LEU A 359 6.51 -13.96 12.93
C LEU A 359 5.96 -15.17 13.71
N THR A 360 5.08 -14.91 14.66
CA THR A 360 4.43 -15.96 15.45
C THR A 360 2.90 -15.76 15.51
N GLY A 361 2.15 -16.84 15.38
CA GLY A 361 0.71 -16.86 15.65
C GLY A 361 0.38 -16.78 17.15
N SER A 362 1.37 -17.04 18.02
CA SER A 362 1.13 -16.98 19.47
C SER A 362 0.93 -15.55 19.93
N GLY A 363 -0.27 -15.26 20.46
CA GLY A 363 -0.64 -13.90 20.85
C GLY A 363 -1.23 -13.06 19.72
N SER A 364 -1.43 -13.64 18.53
CA SER A 364 -2.08 -12.93 17.42
C SER A 364 -3.39 -12.29 17.85
N GLN A 365 -3.73 -11.18 17.22
CA GLN A 365 -4.97 -10.44 17.50
C GLN A 365 -5.82 -10.36 16.22
N LEU A 366 -7.13 -10.22 16.42
CA LEU A 366 -8.10 -9.98 15.35
C LEU A 366 -8.95 -8.76 15.72
N PHE A 367 -8.95 -7.76 14.86
CA PHE A 367 -9.72 -6.52 15.02
C PHE A 367 -10.82 -6.43 13.95
N ARG A 368 -11.97 -5.92 14.36
CA ARG A 368 -13.10 -5.60 13.48
C ARG A 368 -13.95 -4.52 14.12
N GLN A 369 -14.67 -3.79 13.35
CA GLN A 369 -15.57 -2.77 13.87
C GLN A 369 -16.59 -3.34 14.87
N GLY A 370 -16.99 -2.51 15.83
CA GLY A 370 -17.97 -2.86 16.86
C GLY A 370 -17.55 -3.92 17.88
N ALA A 371 -16.31 -4.42 17.81
CA ALA A 371 -15.77 -5.43 18.73
C ALA A 371 -14.50 -4.95 19.43
N GLY A 372 -14.24 -5.43 20.65
CA GLY A 372 -12.99 -5.16 21.37
C GLY A 372 -12.70 -3.68 21.67
N GLY A 373 -13.67 -2.80 21.48
CA GLY A 373 -13.51 -1.34 21.63
C GLY A 373 -13.19 -0.60 20.33
N VAL A 374 -13.07 -1.30 19.21
CA VAL A 374 -12.93 -0.69 17.88
C VAL A 374 -14.22 0.08 17.53
N GLY A 375 -14.07 1.33 17.15
CA GLY A 375 -15.20 2.18 16.74
C GLY A 375 -15.79 1.74 15.39
N GLY A 376 -16.98 2.25 15.06
CA GLY A 376 -17.77 1.88 13.89
C GLY A 376 -18.83 0.83 14.20
N THR A 377 -19.66 0.55 13.23
CA THR A 377 -20.65 -0.52 13.27
C THR A 377 -20.44 -1.36 12.04
N PRO A 378 -20.10 -2.63 12.17
CA PRO A 378 -19.82 -3.43 10.99
C PRO A 378 -21.10 -3.62 10.17
N GLU A 379 -21.03 -3.32 8.91
CA GLU A 379 -22.12 -3.42 7.94
C GLU A 379 -21.71 -4.32 6.76
N PHE A 380 -22.64 -4.62 5.90
CA PHE A 380 -22.37 -5.40 4.70
C PHE A 380 -21.50 -4.59 3.75
N ASP A 381 -20.39 -5.19 3.30
CA ASP A 381 -19.50 -4.63 2.28
C ASP A 381 -18.65 -3.45 2.75
N ASP A 382 -18.43 -3.26 4.07
CA ASP A 382 -17.59 -2.18 4.61
C ASP A 382 -16.10 -2.32 4.24
N GLU A 383 -15.64 -3.57 4.12
CA GLU A 383 -14.25 -3.92 3.81
C GLU A 383 -13.23 -3.34 4.83
N PHE A 384 -13.50 -3.42 6.14
CA PHE A 384 -12.53 -3.04 7.17
C PHE A 384 -11.20 -3.79 6.98
N GLY A 385 -10.10 -3.04 6.86
CA GLY A 385 -8.80 -3.62 6.54
C GLY A 385 -8.46 -3.61 5.04
N ARG A 386 -9.17 -2.82 4.24
CA ARG A 386 -8.88 -2.68 2.81
C ARG A 386 -7.54 -1.98 2.53
N ALA A 387 -7.15 -1.04 3.38
CA ALA A 387 -5.88 -0.35 3.35
C ALA A 387 -5.34 -0.22 4.78
N LEU A 388 -4.03 -0.35 4.94
CA LEU A 388 -3.34 -0.32 6.24
C LEU A 388 -2.13 0.61 6.16
N ALA A 389 -1.85 1.33 7.27
CA ALA A 389 -0.60 2.07 7.46
C ALA A 389 -0.21 2.05 8.93
N ALA A 390 1.07 1.82 9.21
CA ALA A 390 1.65 1.86 10.54
C ALA A 390 2.37 3.20 10.80
N GLY A 391 2.37 3.68 12.03
CA GLY A 391 3.11 4.87 12.45
C GLY A 391 2.77 5.26 13.88
N ASP A 392 3.67 5.92 14.59
CA ASP A 392 3.43 6.38 15.97
C ASP A 392 2.63 7.69 15.98
N PHE A 393 1.31 7.60 15.77
CA PHE A 393 0.42 8.77 15.67
C PHE A 393 0.24 9.52 17.00
N ASN A 394 0.61 8.91 18.12
CA ASN A 394 0.45 9.48 19.44
C ASN A 394 1.77 9.82 20.14
N ASN A 395 2.91 9.60 19.48
CA ASN A 395 4.27 9.88 19.95
C ASN A 395 4.56 9.19 21.31
N ASN A 396 4.17 7.91 21.42
CA ASN A 396 4.44 7.10 22.60
C ASN A 396 5.64 6.16 22.42
N GLY A 397 6.23 6.11 21.24
CA GLY A 397 7.35 5.26 20.86
C GLY A 397 6.92 3.83 20.48
N VAL A 398 5.67 3.61 20.17
CA VAL A 398 5.10 2.32 19.73
C VAL A 398 4.28 2.56 18.46
N SER A 399 4.45 1.74 17.44
CA SER A 399 3.68 1.88 16.23
C SER A 399 2.19 1.67 16.47
N ASP A 400 1.37 2.55 15.93
CA ASP A 400 -0.09 2.49 15.86
C ASP A 400 -0.52 2.00 14.46
N LEU A 401 -1.78 1.66 14.28
CA LEU A 401 -2.30 1.16 13.00
C LEU A 401 -3.50 1.99 12.53
N ALA A 402 -3.40 2.59 11.36
CA ALA A 402 -4.53 3.13 10.61
C ALA A 402 -5.13 2.06 9.70
N VAL A 403 -6.46 1.95 9.72
CA VAL A 403 -7.23 0.92 8.99
C VAL A 403 -8.29 1.61 8.13
N GLY A 404 -8.16 1.50 6.82
CA GLY A 404 -9.12 2.01 5.85
C GLY A 404 -10.40 1.16 5.81
N VAL A 405 -11.54 1.84 5.70
CA VAL A 405 -12.88 1.26 5.58
C VAL A 405 -13.62 2.03 4.49
N PRO A 406 -13.23 1.88 3.22
CA PRO A 406 -13.67 2.79 2.16
C PRO A 406 -15.16 2.71 1.83
N LEU A 407 -15.80 1.58 2.13
CA LEU A 407 -17.22 1.39 1.82
C LEU A 407 -18.16 1.61 3.03
N GLU A 408 -17.63 2.10 4.16
CA GLU A 408 -18.42 2.47 5.36
C GLU A 408 -19.52 3.48 5.05
N ASP A 409 -20.71 3.21 5.53
CA ASP A 409 -21.88 4.09 5.43
C ASP A 409 -21.91 5.13 6.56
N ILE A 410 -21.60 6.38 6.29
CA ILE A 410 -21.53 7.43 7.29
C ILE A 410 -22.76 8.33 7.24
N ALA A 411 -23.54 8.35 8.33
CA ALA A 411 -24.72 9.24 8.49
C ALA A 411 -25.73 9.16 7.33
N GLY A 412 -25.90 7.95 6.75
CA GLY A 412 -26.79 7.69 5.62
C GLY A 412 -26.23 8.13 4.26
N ARG A 413 -24.92 8.30 4.18
CA ARG A 413 -24.16 8.43 2.93
C ARG A 413 -23.53 7.08 2.63
N GLU A 414 -24.02 6.44 1.58
CA GLU A 414 -23.56 5.14 1.12
C GLU A 414 -22.09 5.22 0.66
N ASN A 415 -21.24 4.32 1.16
CA ASN A 415 -19.83 4.20 0.80
C ASN A 415 -19.06 5.53 0.88
N ALA A 416 -19.36 6.36 1.88
CA ALA A 416 -18.62 7.60 2.11
C ALA A 416 -17.20 7.33 2.61
N GLY A 417 -17.02 6.23 3.31
CA GLY A 417 -15.77 5.73 3.82
C GLY A 417 -15.32 6.34 5.14
N ALA A 418 -14.47 5.58 5.83
CA ALA A 418 -13.88 5.93 7.12
C ALA A 418 -12.45 5.40 7.26
N VAL A 419 -11.74 5.90 8.26
CA VAL A 419 -10.49 5.33 8.77
C VAL A 419 -10.60 5.11 10.26
N ASN A 420 -10.29 3.89 10.71
CA ASN A 420 -10.10 3.57 12.11
C ASN A 420 -8.63 3.67 12.48
N VAL A 421 -8.32 4.12 13.71
CA VAL A 421 -6.95 4.12 14.25
C VAL A 421 -6.92 3.32 15.54
N LEU A 422 -6.04 2.32 15.57
CA LEU A 422 -5.78 1.45 16.73
C LEU A 422 -4.42 1.84 17.31
N TYR A 423 -4.36 2.01 18.63
CA TYR A 423 -3.14 2.46 19.29
C TYR A 423 -2.32 1.30 19.85
N GLY A 424 -1.00 1.35 19.57
CA GLY A 424 -0.01 0.40 20.07
C GLY A 424 0.41 0.63 21.52
N ALA A 425 0.79 -0.45 22.18
CA ALA A 425 1.29 -0.45 23.54
C ALA A 425 2.08 -1.74 23.81
N ALA A 426 2.80 -1.85 24.94
CA ALA A 426 3.56 -3.04 25.32
C ALA A 426 2.77 -4.38 25.32
N GLY A 427 1.48 -4.35 25.14
CA GLY A 427 0.61 -5.53 25.01
C GLY A 427 0.08 -5.78 23.59
N GLY A 428 0.58 -5.05 22.63
CA GLY A 428 0.10 -5.02 21.24
C GLY A 428 -0.95 -3.94 21.01
N LEU A 429 -1.58 -3.97 19.84
CA LEU A 429 -2.63 -3.02 19.45
C LEU A 429 -3.85 -3.12 20.37
N SER A 430 -4.57 -2.02 20.52
CA SER A 430 -5.78 -1.94 21.33
C SER A 430 -6.93 -1.27 20.59
N GLY A 431 -8.10 -1.91 20.57
CA GLY A 431 -9.34 -1.25 20.17
C GLY A 431 -9.87 -0.25 21.20
N SER A 432 -9.41 -0.37 22.46
CA SER A 432 -9.83 0.57 23.51
C SER A 432 -9.13 1.91 23.29
N GLY A 433 -9.94 2.96 23.06
CA GLY A 433 -9.43 4.29 22.72
C GLY A 433 -9.21 4.50 21.23
N SER A 434 -9.60 3.53 20.38
CA SER A 434 -9.57 3.71 18.95
C SER A 434 -10.31 4.97 18.51
N GLN A 435 -9.84 5.58 17.44
CA GLN A 435 -10.49 6.74 16.83
C GLN A 435 -11.08 6.34 15.47
N VAL A 436 -12.13 7.05 15.05
CA VAL A 436 -12.71 6.91 13.72
C VAL A 436 -12.79 8.28 13.08
N PHE A 437 -12.34 8.38 11.84
CA PHE A 437 -12.29 9.61 11.07
C PHE A 437 -13.05 9.45 9.74
N TRP A 438 -13.74 10.52 9.33
CA TRP A 438 -14.41 10.66 8.04
C TRP A 438 -14.50 12.14 7.68
N GLN A 439 -14.75 12.48 6.44
CA GLN A 439 -14.86 13.88 6.00
C GLN A 439 -16.07 14.60 6.61
N GLY A 440 -15.95 15.92 6.83
CA GLY A 440 -17.04 16.80 7.26
C GLY A 440 -17.16 17.00 8.77
N PRO A 441 -18.37 16.81 9.36
CA PRO A 441 -18.58 17.12 10.78
C PRO A 441 -17.77 16.20 11.71
N GLY A 442 -16.72 16.70 12.26
CA GLY A 442 -15.75 15.97 13.11
C GLY A 442 -14.36 16.54 12.95
N GLY A 443 -14.18 17.45 11.99
CA GLY A 443 -12.98 18.24 11.82
C GLY A 443 -12.07 17.81 10.67
N VAL A 444 -12.35 16.69 9.97
CA VAL A 444 -11.59 16.33 8.76
C VAL A 444 -12.07 17.23 7.59
N ALA A 445 -11.11 17.80 6.87
CA ALA A 445 -11.38 18.66 5.71
C ALA A 445 -12.16 17.89 4.63
N GLY A 446 -13.05 18.58 3.93
CA GLY A 446 -13.92 18.00 2.89
C GLY A 446 -15.38 18.03 3.27
N THR A 447 -16.22 17.48 2.42
CA THR A 447 -17.67 17.37 2.60
C THR A 447 -18.04 15.89 2.54
N LEU A 448 -18.77 15.40 3.51
CA LEU A 448 -19.25 14.03 3.52
C LEU A 448 -20.24 13.80 2.37
N GLU A 449 -19.85 13.08 1.37
CA GLU A 449 -20.66 12.71 0.21
C GLU A 449 -20.77 11.19 0.09
N ALA A 450 -21.69 10.69 -0.70
CA ALA A 450 -21.82 9.26 -0.94
C ALA A 450 -20.83 8.85 -2.05
N PHE A 451 -20.21 7.69 -1.87
CA PHE A 451 -19.26 7.09 -2.82
C PHE A 451 -17.93 7.83 -2.96
N ASP A 452 -17.51 8.61 -1.96
CA ASP A 452 -16.20 9.28 -1.94
C ASP A 452 -15.04 8.31 -1.67
N TRP A 453 -15.32 7.24 -0.91
CA TRP A 453 -14.34 6.20 -0.53
C TRP A 453 -13.17 6.75 0.29
N PHE A 454 -13.47 7.57 1.31
CA PHE A 454 -12.45 8.03 2.26
C PHE A 454 -11.80 6.82 2.95
N GLY A 455 -10.48 6.71 2.87
CA GLY A 455 -9.74 5.56 3.42
C GLY A 455 -9.46 4.45 2.40
N ALA A 456 -9.68 4.70 1.09
CA ALA A 456 -9.30 3.76 0.04
C ALA A 456 -7.79 3.52 -0.05
N ALA A 457 -7.00 4.53 0.33
CA ALA A 457 -5.56 4.45 0.54
C ALA A 457 -5.21 5.22 1.82
N VAL A 458 -4.21 4.74 2.56
CA VAL A 458 -3.68 5.40 3.75
C VAL A 458 -2.15 5.36 3.74
N SER A 459 -1.52 6.37 4.35
CA SER A 459 -0.06 6.51 4.39
C SER A 459 0.33 7.29 5.64
N ALA A 460 1.37 6.89 6.33
CA ALA A 460 1.88 7.55 7.53
C ALA A 460 3.20 8.29 7.23
N GLY A 461 3.50 9.33 7.99
CA GLY A 461 4.76 10.08 7.94
C GLY A 461 4.72 11.33 8.80
N ASP A 462 5.83 11.78 9.36
CA ASP A 462 5.89 13.03 10.13
C ASP A 462 6.06 14.23 9.18
N PHE A 463 4.97 14.63 8.50
CA PHE A 463 4.96 15.71 7.51
C PHE A 463 5.23 17.11 8.10
N ASN A 464 5.18 17.24 9.43
CA ASN A 464 5.38 18.51 10.12
C ASN A 464 6.57 18.50 11.09
N ASN A 465 7.29 17.39 11.20
CA ASN A 465 8.44 17.15 12.06
C ASN A 465 8.17 17.51 13.53
N ASN A 466 7.03 17.05 14.05
CA ASN A 466 6.66 17.23 15.45
C ASN A 466 7.00 16.02 16.33
N GLY A 467 7.50 14.95 15.73
CA GLY A 467 7.86 13.68 16.36
C GLY A 467 6.70 12.68 16.50
N ALA A 468 5.53 12.99 15.96
CA ALA A 468 4.42 12.07 15.84
C ALA A 468 4.14 11.85 14.36
N ALA A 469 3.87 10.62 13.95
CA ALA A 469 3.43 10.36 12.61
C ALA A 469 2.08 11.04 12.33
N ASP A 470 1.93 11.59 11.14
CA ASP A 470 0.70 12.13 10.59
C ASP A 470 0.09 11.09 9.64
N LEU A 471 -1.18 11.25 9.26
CA LEU A 471 -1.87 10.31 8.37
C LEU A 471 -2.39 11.01 7.13
N ALA A 472 -1.93 10.59 5.96
CA ALA A 472 -2.54 10.90 4.68
C ALA A 472 -3.62 9.86 4.35
N VAL A 473 -4.77 10.32 3.86
CA VAL A 473 -5.94 9.49 3.53
C VAL A 473 -6.42 9.82 2.13
N GLY A 474 -6.40 8.84 1.26
CA GLY A 474 -6.91 8.95 -0.10
C GLY A 474 -8.44 8.92 -0.16
N VAL A 475 -8.98 9.74 -1.05
CA VAL A 475 -10.42 9.88 -1.33
C VAL A 475 -10.60 9.90 -2.85
N PRO A 476 -10.35 8.78 -3.54
CA PRO A 476 -10.21 8.77 -5.00
C PRO A 476 -11.48 9.13 -5.77
N HIS A 477 -12.63 9.02 -5.14
CA HIS A 477 -13.89 9.35 -5.77
C HIS A 477 -14.45 10.74 -5.39
N GLU A 478 -13.74 11.51 -4.56
CA GLU A 478 -14.11 12.90 -4.24
C GLU A 478 -14.43 13.71 -5.49
N ALA A 479 -15.57 14.37 -5.47
CA ALA A 479 -15.98 15.23 -6.58
C ALA A 479 -15.42 16.66 -6.42
N ILE A 480 -14.58 17.12 -7.34
CA ILE A 480 -14.05 18.48 -7.33
C ILE A 480 -14.90 19.40 -8.22
N GLY A 481 -15.89 20.03 -7.61
CA GLY A 481 -16.89 20.82 -8.32
C GLY A 481 -17.73 19.93 -9.26
N PRO A 482 -17.75 20.15 -10.60
CA PRO A 482 -18.52 19.31 -11.51
C PRO A 482 -17.78 18.03 -11.96
N ARG A 483 -16.58 17.77 -11.46
CA ARG A 483 -15.72 16.68 -11.88
C ARG A 483 -15.87 15.51 -10.92
N PHE A 484 -16.62 14.51 -11.34
CA PHE A 484 -16.83 13.28 -10.57
C PHE A 484 -15.54 12.47 -10.50
N ALA A 485 -15.25 11.87 -9.33
CA ALA A 485 -14.08 11.03 -9.08
C ALA A 485 -12.74 11.67 -9.55
N ALA A 486 -12.62 13.00 -9.38
CA ALA A 486 -11.35 13.67 -9.61
C ALA A 486 -10.33 13.33 -8.53
N GLY A 487 -10.81 13.00 -7.34
CA GLY A 487 -10.07 12.56 -6.19
C GLY A 487 -9.43 13.67 -5.35
N ALA A 488 -9.16 13.32 -4.11
CA ALA A 488 -8.53 14.17 -3.11
C ALA A 488 -7.68 13.35 -2.14
N VAL A 489 -6.83 14.03 -1.38
CA VAL A 489 -6.12 13.49 -0.22
C VAL A 489 -6.38 14.38 0.98
N ASN A 490 -6.71 13.78 2.11
CA ASN A 490 -6.75 14.45 3.40
C ASN A 490 -5.52 14.12 4.22
N VAL A 491 -4.97 15.10 4.94
CA VAL A 491 -3.88 14.90 5.90
C VAL A 491 -4.36 15.25 7.29
N LEU A 492 -4.27 14.30 8.21
CA LEU A 492 -4.57 14.43 9.64
C LEU A 492 -3.26 14.47 10.40
N TYR A 493 -3.15 15.35 11.39
CA TYR A 493 -1.90 15.53 12.12
C TYR A 493 -1.90 14.80 13.46
N GLY A 494 -0.78 14.11 13.72
CA GLY A 494 -0.51 13.38 14.96
C GLY A 494 0.00 14.26 16.09
N GLY A 495 0.01 13.70 17.28
CA GLY A 495 0.52 14.34 18.50
C GLY A 495 0.16 13.56 19.76
N GLY A 496 0.63 13.95 20.93
CA GLY A 496 0.51 13.21 22.20
C GLY A 496 -0.92 12.80 22.64
N GLY A 497 -1.93 13.07 21.86
CA GLY A 497 -3.32 12.61 22.04
C GLY A 497 -3.84 11.75 20.91
N GLY A 498 -2.97 11.34 20.00
CA GLY A 498 -3.31 10.66 18.76
C GLY A 498 -3.62 11.64 17.63
N LEU A 499 -4.19 11.13 16.55
CA LEU A 499 -4.57 11.92 15.39
C LEU A 499 -5.69 12.92 15.70
N THR A 500 -5.71 14.02 14.96
CA THR A 500 -6.77 15.01 15.06
C THR A 500 -7.31 15.43 13.70
N GLY A 501 -8.64 15.48 13.56
CA GLY A 501 -9.28 16.08 12.39
C GLY A 501 -9.23 17.62 12.41
N THR A 502 -8.99 18.22 13.58
CA THR A 502 -8.89 19.68 13.70
C THR A 502 -7.57 20.16 13.12
N GLY A 503 -7.64 20.99 12.09
CA GLY A 503 -6.46 21.47 11.36
C GLY A 503 -6.02 20.54 10.23
N SER A 504 -6.75 19.45 9.96
CA SER A 504 -6.52 18.60 8.80
C SER A 504 -6.55 19.44 7.50
N GLN A 505 -5.81 18.99 6.52
CA GLN A 505 -5.70 19.63 5.22
C GLN A 505 -6.33 18.75 4.13
N GLY A 506 -6.87 19.37 3.09
CA GLY A 506 -7.37 18.67 1.90
C GLY A 506 -6.63 19.15 0.65
N PHE A 507 -6.18 18.21 -0.17
CA PHE A 507 -5.42 18.46 -1.37
C PHE A 507 -6.06 17.80 -2.59
N TRP A 508 -6.09 18.50 -3.72
CA TRP A 508 -6.49 17.99 -5.03
C TRP A 508 -5.79 18.79 -6.14
N GLN A 509 -5.68 18.22 -7.28
CA GLN A 509 -5.01 18.87 -8.41
C GLN A 509 -5.64 20.22 -8.78
N GLY A 510 -4.79 21.19 -9.13
CA GLY A 510 -5.21 22.52 -9.56
C GLY A 510 -5.66 23.49 -8.44
N ALA A 511 -5.57 23.08 -7.17
CA ALA A 511 -5.91 23.93 -6.03
C ALA A 511 -4.76 23.97 -5.00
N GLY A 512 -4.69 25.06 -4.22
CA GLY A 512 -3.72 25.20 -3.12
C GLY A 512 -2.25 25.13 -3.54
N GLY A 513 -1.97 25.22 -4.83
CA GLY A 513 -0.62 25.07 -5.39
C GLY A 513 -0.27 23.66 -5.84
N VAL A 514 -1.16 22.69 -5.68
CA VAL A 514 -0.98 21.32 -6.21
C VAL A 514 -0.94 21.37 -7.73
N ALA A 515 0.12 20.80 -8.31
CA ALA A 515 0.32 20.77 -9.76
C ALA A 515 -0.72 19.85 -10.44
N GLY A 516 -1.01 20.11 -11.71
CA GLY A 516 -2.04 19.40 -12.46
C GLY A 516 -3.36 20.17 -12.56
N THR A 517 -4.36 19.51 -13.05
CA THR A 517 -5.73 20.06 -13.17
C THR A 517 -6.68 18.91 -12.89
N ALA A 518 -7.50 19.02 -11.87
CA ALA A 518 -8.50 18.00 -11.59
C ALA A 518 -9.42 17.78 -12.79
N GLU A 519 -9.52 16.56 -13.25
CA GLU A 519 -10.40 16.11 -14.33
C GLU A 519 -11.35 15.03 -13.83
N THR A 520 -12.31 14.64 -14.60
CA THR A 520 -13.25 13.57 -14.21
C THR A 520 -12.55 12.22 -14.34
N PHE A 521 -12.58 11.44 -13.28
CA PHE A 521 -11.95 10.11 -13.15
C PHE A 521 -10.41 10.11 -13.07
N ASP A 522 -9.76 11.19 -12.63
CA ASP A 522 -8.32 11.19 -12.37
C ASP A 522 -7.96 10.33 -11.15
N GLN A 523 -8.88 10.23 -10.20
CA GLN A 523 -8.73 9.43 -8.99
C GLN A 523 -7.45 9.76 -8.21
N PHE A 524 -7.14 11.04 -8.08
CA PHE A 524 -6.03 11.53 -7.26
C PHE A 524 -6.17 11.01 -5.82
N GLY A 525 -5.14 10.34 -5.31
CA GLY A 525 -5.17 9.69 -4.01
C GLY A 525 -5.59 8.21 -4.05
N SER A 526 -5.59 7.58 -5.24
CA SER A 526 -5.79 6.12 -5.34
C SER A 526 -4.65 5.33 -4.75
N SER A 527 -3.43 5.87 -4.79
CA SER A 527 -2.24 5.33 -4.13
C SER A 527 -1.52 6.45 -3.38
N LEU A 528 -0.93 6.10 -2.26
CA LEU A 528 -0.14 6.98 -1.40
C LEU A 528 1.16 6.27 -1.05
N ILE A 529 2.20 7.04 -0.80
CA ILE A 529 3.46 6.49 -0.32
C ILE A 529 3.53 6.59 1.19
N ASN A 530 3.93 5.50 1.84
CA ASN A 530 4.32 5.52 3.24
C ASN A 530 5.80 5.95 3.36
N SER A 531 6.12 6.71 4.38
CA SER A 531 7.45 6.76 4.93
C SER A 531 7.64 5.49 5.76
N ASP A 532 8.69 4.76 5.51
CA ASP A 532 9.08 3.64 6.35
C ASP A 532 9.69 4.17 7.65
N ASP A 533 9.13 3.83 8.82
CA ASP A 533 9.70 4.09 10.14
C ASP A 533 10.80 3.08 10.49
#